data_56e6467250355f73dea3918fb22ca0e4
#
_entry.id   56e6467250355f73dea3918fb22ca0e4
#
_cell.length_a   1.000
_cell.length_b   1.000
_cell.length_c   1.000
_cell.angle_alpha   90.00
_cell.angle_beta   90.00
_cell.angle_gamma   90.00
#
_symmetry.space_group_name_H-M   'P 1'
#
loop_
_entity.id
_entity.type
_entity.pdbx_description
1 polymer ?
#
loop_
_entity_poly.entity_id
_entity_poly.type
_entity_poly.pdbx_seq_one_letter_code
_entity_poly.pdbx_strand_id
1 'polypeptide(L)'
;MNLLGSCVWTNISYGYRNDYPSGWLLNPDRSRLILFTRNKKFAINNLKIFTYIYYANDLGEPSAIKSASQITLDNAWDKWHDLQLEGWTFEELELPESA
;
A
#
# COMPACT_ATOMS: atom_id res chain seq x y z
N MET A 1 10.25 -3.26 -26.50
CA MET A 1 9.84 -3.22 -25.93
C MET A 1 8.93 -3.84 -25.55
N ASN A 2 8.53 -4.50 -25.05
CA ASN A 2 7.65 -5.03 -24.69
C ASN A 2 6.81 -4.59 -24.20
N LEU A 3 6.73 -4.63 -24.42
CA LEU A 3 5.98 -3.85 -24.22
C LEU A 3 4.69 -4.21 -23.78
N LEU A 4 4.23 -5.33 -23.95
CA LEU A 4 3.01 -5.77 -23.61
C LEU A 4 2.75 -5.85 -22.18
N GLY A 5 3.52 -6.50 -21.45
CA GLY A 5 3.40 -6.53 -20.01
C GLY A 5 3.53 -5.20 -19.42
N SER A 6 4.37 -4.37 -20.02
CA SER A 6 4.60 -3.05 -19.47
C SER A 6 3.38 -2.16 -19.58
N CYS A 7 2.49 -2.42 -20.50
CA CYS A 7 1.29 -1.60 -20.58
C CYS A 7 0.42 -1.74 -19.35
N VAL A 8 0.37 -2.92 -18.77
CA VAL A 8 -0.40 -3.15 -17.54
C VAL A 8 0.26 -2.46 -16.38
N TRP A 9 1.57 -2.62 -16.29
CA TRP A 9 2.30 -2.12 -15.11
C TRP A 9 2.51 -0.63 -15.11
N THR A 10 2.45 0.03 -16.26
CA THR A 10 2.66 1.48 -16.30
C THR A 10 1.58 2.27 -15.58
N ASN A 11 0.43 1.64 -15.29
CA ASN A 11 -0.65 2.32 -14.58
C ASN A 11 -0.63 2.05 -13.07
N ILE A 12 0.37 1.33 -12.59
CA ILE A 12 0.45 0.96 -11.18
C ILE A 12 1.50 1.82 -10.49
N SER A 13 1.08 2.44 -9.39
CA SER A 13 2.00 3.21 -8.56
C SER A 13 2.87 2.27 -7.73
N TYR A 14 4.14 2.61 -7.59
CA TYR A 14 5.03 1.88 -6.69
C TYR A 14 5.20 2.58 -5.35
N GLY A 15 4.49 3.69 -5.16
CA GLY A 15 4.53 4.42 -3.90
C GLY A 15 5.90 5.02 -3.63
N TYR A 16 6.32 4.97 -2.38
CA TYR A 16 7.63 5.48 -1.98
C TYR A 16 8.64 4.36 -2.12
N ARG A 17 9.26 4.24 -3.27
CA ARG A 17 10.16 3.15 -3.62
C ARG A 17 11.31 2.95 -2.62
N ASN A 18 11.27 1.86 -1.87
CA ASN A 18 12.29 1.51 -0.88
C ASN A 18 12.52 0.01 -0.85
N ASP A 19 12.42 -0.66 -2.00
CA ASP A 19 12.54 -2.11 -2.13
C ASP A 19 11.39 -2.85 -1.44
N TYR A 20 10.39 -2.12 -0.99
CA TYR A 20 9.16 -2.68 -0.43
C TYR A 20 8.03 -1.70 -0.71
N PRO A 21 6.79 -2.20 -0.78
CA PRO A 21 5.66 -1.28 -1.03
C PRO A 21 5.46 -0.42 0.20
N SER A 22 5.24 0.87 0.00
CA SER A 22 5.09 1.82 1.10
C SER A 22 4.15 2.93 0.66
N GLY A 23 3.22 3.29 1.52
CA GLY A 23 2.30 4.38 1.26
C GLY A 23 0.86 3.97 1.40
N TRP A 24 -0.02 4.83 0.94
CA TRP A 24 -1.47 4.70 1.09
C TRP A 24 -2.14 4.36 -0.22
N LEU A 25 -3.12 3.47 -0.16
CA LEU A 25 -4.01 3.22 -1.29
C LEU A 25 -5.44 3.48 -0.83
N LEU A 26 -6.20 4.19 -1.66
CA LEU A 26 -7.61 4.52 -1.39
C LEU A 26 -8.48 3.65 -2.29
N ASN A 27 -9.50 3.02 -1.71
CA ASN A 27 -10.35 2.12 -2.48
C ASN A 27 -11.28 2.88 -3.45
N PRO A 28 -11.86 2.18 -4.44
CA PRO A 28 -12.62 2.86 -5.48
C PRO A 28 -13.82 3.67 -4.98
N ASP A 29 -14.49 3.24 -3.93
CA ASP A 29 -15.65 3.98 -3.41
C ASP A 29 -15.25 5.01 -2.36
N ARG A 30 -13.94 5.17 -2.13
CA ARG A 30 -13.37 6.20 -1.25
C ARG A 30 -13.81 6.05 0.21
N SER A 31 -14.09 4.83 0.64
CA SER A 31 -14.53 4.57 2.01
C SER A 31 -13.42 4.04 2.91
N ARG A 32 -12.34 3.53 2.33
CA ARG A 32 -11.25 2.92 3.10
C ARG A 32 -9.90 3.23 2.49
N LEU A 33 -8.91 3.27 3.38
CA LEU A 33 -7.51 3.44 3.00
C LEU A 33 -6.73 2.26 3.56
N ILE A 34 -5.73 1.81 2.84
CA ILE A 34 -4.79 0.84 3.36
C ILE A 34 -3.39 1.46 3.35
N LEU A 35 -2.67 1.33 4.45
CA LEU A 35 -1.32 1.83 4.59
C LEU A 35 -0.36 0.65 4.62
N PHE A 36 0.68 0.72 3.79
CA PHE A 36 1.76 -0.26 3.80
C PHE A 36 2.99 0.40 4.41
N THR A 37 3.55 -0.20 5.45
CA THR A 37 4.78 0.31 6.05
C THR A 37 5.68 -0.85 6.46
N ARG A 38 6.97 -0.58 6.56
CA ARG A 38 7.93 -1.59 6.98
C ARG A 38 7.87 -1.80 8.48
N ASN A 39 7.96 -3.06 8.90
CA ASN A 39 8.18 -3.37 10.31
C ASN A 39 9.68 -3.32 10.58
N LYS A 40 10.12 -2.27 11.25
CA LYS A 40 11.55 -2.00 11.45
C LYS A 40 12.25 -2.96 12.41
N LYS A 41 11.50 -3.83 13.06
CA LYS A 41 12.10 -4.83 13.93
C LYS A 41 12.82 -5.93 13.17
N PHE A 42 12.52 -6.09 11.88
CA PHE A 42 13.07 -7.18 11.08
C PHE A 42 14.18 -6.66 10.16
N ALA A 43 15.22 -7.47 10.00
CA ALA A 43 16.31 -7.16 9.08
C ALA A 43 15.80 -7.24 7.63
N ILE A 44 16.58 -6.66 6.72
CA ILE A 44 16.14 -6.54 5.33
C ILE A 44 15.88 -7.89 4.68
N ASN A 45 16.65 -8.91 5.05
CA ASN A 45 16.49 -10.25 4.45
C ASN A 45 15.32 -11.02 5.06
N ASN A 46 14.71 -10.50 6.09
CA ASN A 46 13.53 -11.11 6.72
C ASN A 46 12.46 -10.05 6.95
N LEU A 47 12.34 -9.16 5.97
CA LEU A 47 11.50 -7.99 6.08
C LEU A 47 10.02 -8.35 6.18
N LYS A 48 9.33 -7.73 7.12
CA LYS A 48 7.88 -7.83 7.26
C LYS A 48 7.26 -6.48 7.00
N ILE A 49 6.06 -6.52 6.44
CA ILE A 49 5.34 -5.30 6.10
C ILE A 49 4.06 -5.26 6.92
N PHE A 50 3.84 -4.14 7.61
CA PHE A 50 2.57 -3.89 8.27
C PHE A 50 1.58 -3.35 7.25
N THR A 51 0.34 -3.82 7.33
CA THR A 51 -0.75 -3.23 6.57
C THR A 51 -1.82 -2.80 7.57
N TYR A 52 -2.21 -1.53 7.48
CA TYR A 52 -3.24 -0.96 8.35
C TYR A 52 -4.41 -0.52 7.48
N ILE A 53 -5.60 -0.97 7.81
CA ILE A 53 -6.79 -0.54 7.09
C ILE A 53 -7.51 0.49 7.94
N TYR A 54 -7.78 1.66 7.34
CA TYR A 54 -8.47 2.75 7.99
C TYR A 54 -9.76 3.04 7.27
N TYR A 55 -10.74 3.56 7.99
CA TYR A 55 -11.90 4.17 7.34
C TYR A 55 -11.46 5.52 6.80
N ALA A 56 -11.95 5.88 5.63
CA ALA A 56 -11.63 7.17 5.02
C ALA A 56 -12.77 8.15 5.30
N ASN A 57 -12.42 9.41 5.57
CA ASN A 57 -13.44 10.44 5.75
C ASN A 57 -13.84 11.02 4.39
N ASP A 58 -14.68 12.05 4.38
CA ASP A 58 -15.19 12.64 3.14
C ASP A 58 -14.10 13.23 2.27
N LEU A 59 -12.97 13.58 2.87
CA LEU A 59 -11.85 14.15 2.12
C LEU A 59 -10.87 13.07 1.63
N GLY A 60 -11.14 11.80 1.90
CA GLY A 60 -10.23 10.72 1.52
C GLY A 60 -9.05 10.58 2.45
N GLU A 61 -9.16 11.09 3.66
CA GLU A 61 -8.10 11.02 4.67
C GLU A 61 -8.43 9.94 5.70
N PRO A 62 -7.39 9.35 6.33
CA PRO A 62 -7.65 8.29 7.30
C PRO A 62 -8.35 8.83 8.54
N SER A 63 -9.33 8.11 9.02
CA SER A 63 -10.01 8.43 10.26
C SER A 63 -9.73 7.32 11.29
N ALA A 64 -10.66 6.43 11.55
CA ALA A 64 -10.45 5.38 12.54
C ALA A 64 -9.80 4.16 11.91
N ILE A 65 -8.95 3.47 12.65
CA ILE A 65 -8.33 2.26 12.17
C ILE A 65 -9.35 1.11 12.25
N LYS A 66 -9.39 0.32 11.20
CA LYS A 66 -10.29 -0.82 11.13
C LYS A 66 -9.57 -2.12 11.50
N SER A 67 -8.38 -2.32 10.98
CA SER A 67 -7.63 -3.55 11.24
C SER A 67 -6.15 -3.34 10.92
N ALA A 68 -5.34 -4.28 11.39
CA ALA A 68 -3.91 -4.26 11.12
C ALA A 68 -3.44 -5.70 10.94
N SER A 69 -2.46 -5.90 10.08
CA SER A 69 -1.87 -7.21 9.88
C SER A 69 -0.41 -7.06 9.49
N GLN A 70 0.31 -8.19 9.47
CA GLN A 70 1.71 -8.22 9.11
C GLN A 70 1.91 -9.33 8.10
N ILE A 71 2.54 -9.02 7.00
CA ILE A 71 2.71 -9.96 5.90
C ILE A 71 4.16 -9.97 5.43
N THR A 72 4.53 -11.00 4.67
CA THR A 72 5.87 -11.10 4.11
C THR A 72 6.02 -10.08 2.99
N LEU A 73 7.27 -9.80 2.63
CA LEU A 73 7.56 -8.86 1.56
C LEU A 73 6.93 -9.29 0.22
N ASP A 74 7.03 -10.58 -0.10
CA ASP A 74 6.46 -11.07 -1.37
C ASP A 74 4.95 -10.89 -1.38
N ASN A 75 4.29 -11.22 -0.28
CA ASN A 75 2.85 -11.05 -0.20
C ASN A 75 2.46 -9.57 -0.23
N ALA A 76 3.32 -8.72 0.33
CA ALA A 76 3.06 -7.29 0.32
C ALA A 76 3.07 -6.74 -1.11
N TRP A 77 4.06 -7.14 -1.92
CA TRP A 77 4.10 -6.70 -3.31
C TRP A 77 2.90 -7.21 -4.10
N ASP A 78 2.53 -8.47 -3.89
CA ASP A 78 1.37 -9.05 -4.57
C ASP A 78 0.11 -8.27 -4.20
N LYS A 79 -0.07 -8.00 -2.92
CA LYS A 79 -1.25 -7.28 -2.46
C LYS A 79 -1.28 -5.85 -2.98
N TRP A 80 -0.12 -5.18 -2.98
CA TRP A 80 0.00 -3.82 -3.47
C TRP A 80 -0.44 -3.71 -4.93
N HIS A 81 0.02 -4.64 -5.75
CA HIS A 81 -0.35 -4.65 -7.16
C HIS A 81 -1.80 -5.07 -7.37
N ASP A 82 -2.25 -6.10 -6.67
CA ASP A 82 -3.62 -6.60 -6.82
C ASP A 82 -4.65 -5.54 -6.46
N LEU A 83 -4.42 -4.80 -5.40
CA LEU A 83 -5.36 -3.74 -5.00
C LEU A 83 -5.47 -2.68 -6.08
N GLN A 84 -4.35 -2.30 -6.68
CA GLN A 84 -4.39 -1.30 -7.74
C GLN A 84 -5.08 -1.81 -8.99
N LEU A 85 -4.95 -3.11 -9.28
CA LEU A 85 -5.69 -3.71 -10.38
C LEU A 85 -7.18 -3.74 -10.09
N GLU A 86 -7.56 -3.75 -8.81
CA GLU A 86 -8.96 -3.70 -8.39
C GLU A 86 -9.50 -2.27 -8.34
N GLY A 87 -8.67 -1.28 -8.65
CA GLY A 87 -9.12 0.10 -8.71
C GLY A 87 -8.70 0.99 -7.55
N TRP A 88 -7.91 0.46 -6.61
CA TRP A 88 -7.38 1.29 -5.53
C TRP A 88 -6.32 2.23 -6.10
N THR A 89 -6.27 3.46 -5.60
CA THR A 89 -5.35 4.48 -6.12
C THR A 89 -4.39 4.94 -5.05
N PHE A 90 -3.17 5.21 -5.47
CA PHE A 90 -2.14 5.72 -4.56
C PHE A 90 -2.45 7.16 -4.15
N GLU A 91 -2.34 7.42 -2.85
CA GLU A 91 -2.56 8.75 -2.30
C GLU A 91 -1.31 9.20 -1.57
N GLU A 92 -0.90 10.42 -1.82
CA GLU A 92 0.29 10.98 -1.16
C GLU A 92 -0.11 11.65 0.13
N LEU A 93 -0.33 10.86 1.16
CA LEU A 93 -0.67 11.33 2.49
C LEU A 93 0.53 11.13 3.41
N GLU A 94 0.59 11.91 4.47
CA GLU A 94 1.67 11.77 5.44
C GLU A 94 1.63 10.41 6.09
N LEU A 95 2.80 9.79 6.27
CA LEU A 95 2.88 8.53 6.99
C LEU A 95 2.85 8.82 8.49
N PRO A 96 2.15 7.98 9.27
CA PRO A 96 2.14 8.16 10.73
C PRO A 96 3.55 8.02 11.28
N GLU A 97 3.88 8.82 12.28
CA GLU A 97 5.22 8.78 12.89
C GLU A 97 5.56 7.43 13.49
N SER A 98 4.55 6.72 13.97
CA SER A 98 4.76 5.41 14.58
C SER A 98 4.91 4.29 13.57
N ALA A 99 4.76 4.56 12.31
CA ALA A 99 4.77 3.53 11.26
C ALA A 99 6.14 3.27 10.63
#